data_30767241b92e306cb28d32b5e9458a33
#
_entry.id   30767241b92e306cb28d32b5e9458a33
#
_cell.length_a   1.000
_cell.length_b   1.000
_cell.length_c   1.000
_cell.angle_alpha   90.00
_cell.angle_beta   90.00
_cell.angle_gamma   90.00
#
_symmetry.space_group_name_H-M   'P 1'
#
loop_
_entity.id
_entity.type
_entity.pdbx_description
1 polymer ?
#
loop_
_entity_poly.entity_id
_entity_poly.type
_entity_poly.pdbx_seq_one_letter_code
_entity_poly.pdbx_strand_id
1 'polypeptide(L)'
;VLIRAPHPDLPAQQPAFQAEKNMATLKPGVVTGTDYQELVARCKAGGYALPGVNVTSSSTLNAALEAAAKANSDVIIQLSNGGAQFYAGKGMTDGFQAKVIGAVSAAQHAHLLAEHYGVCVVLHTDHANRKLIPWVEALVGHGEAHFAKTGKPLYSSHMLDLSADDIEFNLSECEKMLTRMAAIDMSLEIELGVTGGEEDGVGSDIEEGADNAHLYTQPEDVLQAYNRLNHIGHFSVAASFGNVHGVYKPGNVKLRPEILKNSQALVQSSHNTENNPLHLVFHGGSGSERSKIEEAIGYGVFKMNIDTDTQFAYSNPIGNFVKANPVAFSHQIDPDTGAPYKKFYDPRKYVRKAEEGMVARLLQAFDDLGSTGKSSAI
;
A
#
# COMPACT_ATOMS: atom_id res chain seq x y z
N VAL A 1 7.35 -37.87 49.63
CA VAL A 1 7.32 -38.14 48.18
C VAL A 1 5.94 -37.76 47.71
N LEU A 2 5.82 -36.57 47.14
CA LEU A 2 4.59 -36.07 46.54
C LEU A 2 4.68 -36.32 45.04
N ILE A 3 3.80 -37.15 44.50
CA ILE A 3 3.64 -37.50 43.11
C ILE A 3 2.83 -36.36 42.46
N ARG A 4 3.42 -35.64 41.48
CA ARG A 4 2.75 -34.65 40.64
C ARG A 4 1.92 -35.39 39.57
N ALA A 5 0.65 -35.05 39.47
CA ALA A 5 -0.23 -35.50 38.39
C ALA A 5 0.16 -34.82 37.05
N PRO A 6 0.01 -35.51 35.90
CA PRO A 6 0.29 -34.90 34.57
C PRO A 6 -0.77 -33.88 34.17
N HIS A 7 -0.32 -32.78 33.56
CA HIS A 7 -1.18 -31.80 32.90
C HIS A 7 -1.84 -32.39 31.64
N PRO A 8 -3.10 -32.05 31.34
CA PRO A 8 -3.73 -32.49 30.10
C PRO A 8 -3.10 -31.78 28.90
N ASP A 9 -2.88 -32.54 27.85
CA ASP A 9 -2.31 -32.16 26.57
C ASP A 9 -3.10 -31.05 25.92
N LEU A 10 -2.39 -30.02 25.48
CA LEU A 10 -2.89 -28.98 24.54
C LEU A 10 -3.12 -29.66 23.18
N PRO A 11 -4.20 -29.35 22.46
CA PRO A 11 -4.42 -29.93 21.14
C PRO A 11 -3.32 -29.46 20.17
N ALA A 12 -2.78 -30.42 19.44
CA ALA A 12 -1.77 -30.22 18.42
C ALA A 12 -2.22 -29.21 17.37
N GLN A 13 -1.43 -28.16 17.18
CA GLN A 13 -1.51 -27.29 16.00
C GLN A 13 -1.14 -28.10 14.77
N GLN A 14 -2.08 -28.33 13.88
CA GLN A 14 -1.92 -28.80 12.50
C GLN A 14 -2.83 -27.98 11.59
N PRO A 15 -2.51 -27.81 10.32
CA PRO A 15 -1.27 -27.80 9.55
C PRO A 15 -1.17 -26.59 8.62
N ALA A 16 -0.42 -25.56 8.98
CA ALA A 16 -0.06 -24.46 8.06
C ALA A 16 0.97 -24.92 6.99
N PHE A 17 1.66 -26.01 7.23
CA PHE A 17 2.82 -26.45 6.42
C PHE A 17 2.49 -27.22 5.14
N GLN A 18 1.24 -27.56 4.87
CA GLN A 18 0.86 -28.31 3.66
C GLN A 18 0.30 -27.46 2.53
N ALA A 19 -0.14 -26.22 2.79
CA ALA A 19 -0.65 -25.31 1.77
C ALA A 19 0.47 -24.67 0.90
N GLU A 20 1.68 -24.50 1.45
CA GLU A 20 2.81 -23.88 0.74
C GLU A 20 3.37 -24.75 -0.41
N LYS A 21 3.04 -26.02 -0.51
CA LYS A 21 3.66 -26.95 -1.47
C LYS A 21 3.13 -26.90 -2.91
N ASN A 22 2.06 -26.13 -3.21
CA ASN A 22 1.43 -26.13 -4.53
C ASN A 22 1.23 -24.73 -5.15
N MET A 23 1.75 -23.66 -4.57
CA MET A 23 1.63 -22.32 -5.16
C MET A 23 2.66 -22.15 -6.27
N ALA A 24 2.17 -21.81 -7.48
CA ALA A 24 3.04 -21.61 -8.64
C ALA A 24 3.90 -20.36 -8.44
N THR A 25 5.22 -20.42 -8.64
CA THR A 25 6.11 -19.25 -8.61
C THR A 25 5.69 -18.24 -9.67
N LEU A 26 5.64 -16.96 -9.28
CA LEU A 26 5.29 -15.88 -10.19
C LEU A 26 6.53 -15.37 -10.95
N LYS A 27 6.33 -14.90 -12.17
CA LYS A 27 7.40 -14.23 -12.90
C LYS A 27 7.64 -12.84 -12.30
N PRO A 28 8.91 -12.47 -11.98
CA PRO A 28 9.24 -11.09 -11.55
C PRO A 28 8.71 -10.06 -12.55
N GLY A 29 8.25 -8.92 -12.04
CA GLY A 29 7.64 -7.87 -12.84
C GLY A 29 6.35 -7.33 -12.19
N VAL A 30 5.61 -6.53 -12.93
CA VAL A 30 4.29 -6.06 -12.48
C VAL A 30 3.28 -7.20 -12.61
N VAL A 31 2.70 -7.60 -11.48
CA VAL A 31 1.68 -8.67 -11.40
C VAL A 31 0.28 -8.10 -11.54
N THR A 32 -0.55 -8.73 -12.36
CA THR A 32 -1.92 -8.30 -12.66
C THR A 32 -2.84 -9.51 -12.78
N GLY A 33 -4.15 -9.32 -12.76
CA GLY A 33 -5.12 -10.40 -12.97
C GLY A 33 -4.92 -11.55 -12.00
N THR A 34 -4.84 -12.77 -12.53
CA THR A 34 -4.67 -14.00 -11.74
C THR A 34 -3.39 -14.03 -10.93
N ASP A 35 -2.29 -13.46 -11.45
CA ASP A 35 -1.02 -13.38 -10.71
C ASP A 35 -1.16 -12.49 -9.46
N TYR A 36 -1.90 -11.39 -9.56
CA TYR A 36 -2.20 -10.53 -8.42
C TYR A 36 -3.10 -11.25 -7.40
N GLN A 37 -4.14 -11.97 -7.84
CA GLN A 37 -5.01 -12.75 -6.95
C GLN A 37 -4.22 -13.85 -6.23
N GLU A 38 -3.32 -14.53 -6.92
CA GLU A 38 -2.43 -15.52 -6.34
C GLU A 38 -1.53 -14.90 -5.25
N LEU A 39 -0.97 -13.71 -5.50
CA LEU A 39 -0.17 -12.98 -4.52
C LEU A 39 -0.99 -12.62 -3.26
N VAL A 40 -2.22 -12.13 -3.43
CA VAL A 40 -3.12 -11.85 -2.30
C VAL A 40 -3.46 -13.12 -1.52
N ALA A 41 -3.74 -14.22 -2.22
CA ALA A 41 -4.01 -15.51 -1.59
C ALA A 41 -2.81 -16.01 -0.74
N ARG A 42 -1.58 -15.81 -1.24
CA ARG A 42 -0.34 -16.14 -0.50
C ARG A 42 -0.18 -15.33 0.76
N CYS A 43 -0.42 -14.01 0.70
CA CYS A 43 -0.38 -13.14 1.87
C CYS A 43 -1.31 -13.67 2.96
N LYS A 44 -2.55 -13.99 2.61
CA LYS A 44 -3.56 -14.50 3.55
C LYS A 44 -3.21 -15.88 4.09
N ALA A 45 -2.84 -16.82 3.22
CA ALA A 45 -2.48 -18.19 3.61
C ALA A 45 -1.19 -18.22 4.44
N GLY A 46 -0.22 -17.36 4.12
CA GLY A 46 1.07 -17.27 4.80
C GLY A 46 1.04 -16.37 6.05
N GLY A 47 -0.08 -15.70 6.35
CA GLY A 47 -0.23 -14.83 7.52
C GLY A 47 0.73 -13.63 7.51
N TYR A 48 0.89 -12.97 6.35
CA TYR A 48 1.70 -11.77 6.20
C TYR A 48 0.99 -10.74 5.31
N ALA A 49 1.45 -9.49 5.37
CA ALA A 49 0.98 -8.43 4.50
C ALA A 49 2.13 -7.75 3.75
N LEU A 50 1.84 -7.07 2.66
CA LEU A 50 2.81 -6.29 1.90
C LEU A 50 2.71 -4.80 2.23
N PRO A 51 3.84 -4.07 2.30
CA PRO A 51 3.79 -2.63 2.41
C PRO A 51 3.27 -2.01 1.11
N GLY A 52 2.28 -1.12 1.22
CA GLY A 52 1.87 -0.18 0.19
C GLY A 52 2.71 1.09 0.31
N VAL A 53 3.61 1.30 -0.64
CA VAL A 53 4.64 2.34 -0.58
C VAL A 53 4.32 3.46 -1.55
N ASN A 54 4.02 4.64 -1.02
CA ASN A 54 3.79 5.82 -1.84
C ASN A 54 5.11 6.31 -2.45
N VAL A 55 5.11 6.52 -3.77
CA VAL A 55 6.27 7.02 -4.50
C VAL A 55 5.95 8.30 -5.23
N THR A 56 6.91 9.21 -5.32
CA THR A 56 6.75 10.52 -5.95
C THR A 56 7.77 10.80 -7.05
N SER A 57 8.76 9.92 -7.19
CA SER A 57 9.86 10.09 -8.16
C SER A 57 10.47 8.74 -8.53
N SER A 58 11.28 8.72 -9.58
CA SER A 58 12.08 7.55 -9.93
C SER A 58 13.01 7.10 -8.80
N SER A 59 13.53 8.04 -8.00
CA SER A 59 14.40 7.71 -6.87
C SER A 59 13.65 6.97 -5.76
N THR A 60 12.46 7.43 -5.36
CA THR A 60 11.64 6.75 -4.35
C THR A 60 11.13 5.39 -4.85
N LEU A 61 10.77 5.28 -6.13
CA LEU A 61 10.37 4.02 -6.76
C LEU A 61 11.55 3.02 -6.76
N ASN A 62 12.75 3.45 -7.14
CA ASN A 62 13.95 2.62 -7.12
C ASN A 62 14.29 2.14 -5.70
N ALA A 63 14.13 3.01 -4.68
CA ALA A 63 14.34 2.64 -3.30
C ALA A 63 13.35 1.55 -2.84
N ALA A 64 12.08 1.63 -3.26
CA ALA A 64 11.07 0.60 -2.96
C ALA A 64 11.43 -0.76 -3.61
N LEU A 65 11.84 -0.76 -4.88
CA LEU A 65 12.30 -1.96 -5.58
C LEU A 65 13.56 -2.57 -4.92
N GLU A 66 14.54 -1.72 -4.57
CA GLU A 66 15.76 -2.17 -3.89
C GLU A 66 15.46 -2.79 -2.52
N ALA A 67 14.53 -2.19 -1.76
CA ALA A 67 14.13 -2.70 -0.46
C ALA A 67 13.44 -4.06 -0.58
N ALA A 68 12.50 -4.22 -1.53
CA ALA A 68 11.81 -5.47 -1.78
C ALA A 68 12.78 -6.59 -2.20
N ALA A 69 13.71 -6.29 -3.11
CA ALA A 69 14.75 -7.25 -3.51
C ALA A 69 15.64 -7.68 -2.33
N LYS A 70 16.06 -6.74 -1.47
CA LYS A 70 16.87 -7.03 -0.28
C LYS A 70 16.10 -7.81 0.78
N ALA A 71 14.80 -7.52 0.95
CA ALA A 71 13.93 -8.24 1.87
C ALA A 71 13.58 -9.64 1.35
N ASN A 72 13.87 -9.95 0.08
CA ASN A 72 13.33 -11.13 -0.62
C ASN A 72 11.80 -11.19 -0.44
N SER A 73 11.11 -10.12 -0.83
CA SER A 73 9.66 -9.93 -0.68
C SER A 73 9.07 -9.30 -1.92
N ASP A 74 7.76 -9.42 -2.09
CA ASP A 74 6.99 -8.65 -3.04
C ASP A 74 6.64 -7.28 -2.46
N VAL A 75 6.22 -6.31 -3.27
CA VAL A 75 5.90 -4.95 -2.82
C VAL A 75 4.71 -4.37 -3.58
N ILE A 76 3.91 -3.55 -2.89
CA ILE A 76 2.89 -2.72 -3.51
C ILE A 76 3.48 -1.32 -3.67
N ILE A 77 3.62 -0.85 -4.90
CA ILE A 77 4.05 0.52 -5.23
C ILE A 77 2.83 1.31 -5.64
N GLN A 78 2.60 2.42 -4.97
CA GLN A 78 1.40 3.21 -5.19
C GLN A 78 1.71 4.70 -5.37
N LEU A 79 0.80 5.39 -6.06
CA LEU A 79 0.87 6.82 -6.29
C LEU A 79 -0.44 7.48 -5.84
N SER A 80 -0.33 8.48 -5.00
CA SER A 80 -1.40 9.44 -4.80
C SER A 80 -1.53 10.36 -6.01
N ASN A 81 -2.63 11.08 -6.12
CA ASN A 81 -2.84 12.07 -7.18
C ASN A 81 -1.77 13.17 -7.15
N GLY A 82 -1.36 13.62 -5.94
CA GLY A 82 -0.28 14.59 -5.73
C GLY A 82 1.09 14.02 -6.11
N GLY A 83 1.37 12.79 -5.72
CA GLY A 83 2.60 12.07 -6.08
C GLY A 83 2.74 11.88 -7.58
N ALA A 84 1.65 11.51 -8.26
CA ALA A 84 1.62 11.38 -9.71
C ALA A 84 1.90 12.71 -10.43
N GLN A 85 1.31 13.82 -9.96
CA GLN A 85 1.61 15.14 -10.51
C GLN A 85 3.08 15.51 -10.33
N PHE A 86 3.66 15.20 -9.17
CA PHE A 86 5.08 15.49 -8.92
C PHE A 86 5.98 14.63 -9.81
N TYR A 87 5.62 13.38 -10.05
CA TYR A 87 6.37 12.46 -10.92
C TYR A 87 6.47 12.98 -12.36
N ALA A 88 5.42 13.63 -12.89
CA ALA A 88 5.44 14.30 -14.20
C ALA A 88 6.27 15.60 -14.20
N GLY A 89 6.50 16.19 -13.03
CA GLY A 89 7.13 17.49 -12.87
C GLY A 89 6.14 18.64 -12.77
N LYS A 90 6.31 19.48 -11.77
CA LYS A 90 5.44 20.65 -11.49
C LYS A 90 5.47 21.75 -12.58
N GLY A 91 6.36 21.63 -13.57
CA GLY A 91 6.44 22.55 -14.71
C GLY A 91 5.40 22.33 -15.82
N MET A 92 4.66 21.19 -15.77
CA MET A 92 3.55 20.99 -16.72
C MET A 92 2.40 21.95 -16.43
N THR A 93 1.94 22.67 -17.47
CA THR A 93 0.89 23.70 -17.35
C THR A 93 -0.51 23.11 -17.19
N ASP A 94 -0.78 21.96 -17.82
CA ASP A 94 -2.03 21.22 -17.64
C ASP A 94 -1.89 20.31 -16.41
N GLY A 95 -2.45 20.74 -15.29
CA GLY A 95 -2.36 20.03 -14.02
C GLY A 95 -3.10 18.68 -14.04
N PHE A 96 -4.18 18.53 -14.81
CA PHE A 96 -4.88 17.26 -14.94
C PHE A 96 -4.04 16.26 -15.74
N GLN A 97 -3.52 16.69 -16.90
CA GLN A 97 -2.64 15.84 -17.70
C GLN A 97 -1.35 15.47 -16.94
N ALA A 98 -0.79 16.38 -16.15
CA ALA A 98 0.37 16.08 -15.31
C ALA A 98 0.10 14.89 -14.35
N LYS A 99 -1.08 14.86 -13.73
CA LYS A 99 -1.50 13.77 -12.85
C LYS A 99 -1.66 12.43 -13.57
N VAL A 100 -2.23 12.45 -14.77
CA VAL A 100 -2.42 11.26 -15.59
C VAL A 100 -1.07 10.73 -16.12
N ILE A 101 -0.30 11.60 -16.79
CA ILE A 101 0.96 11.21 -17.44
C ILE A 101 2.03 10.85 -16.39
N GLY A 102 2.02 11.50 -15.23
CA GLY A 102 2.92 11.13 -14.12
C GLY A 102 2.67 9.72 -13.63
N ALA A 103 1.41 9.34 -13.41
CA ALA A 103 1.05 7.97 -13.05
C ALA A 103 1.44 6.96 -14.15
N VAL A 104 1.15 7.29 -15.43
CA VAL A 104 1.55 6.43 -16.56
C VAL A 104 3.08 6.29 -16.65
N SER A 105 3.83 7.38 -16.45
CA SER A 105 5.30 7.37 -16.47
C SER A 105 5.87 6.50 -15.34
N ALA A 106 5.34 6.62 -14.12
CA ALA A 106 5.74 5.79 -13.00
C ALA A 106 5.45 4.31 -13.25
N ALA A 107 4.28 3.98 -13.80
CA ALA A 107 3.94 2.62 -14.14
C ALA A 107 4.90 2.02 -15.20
N GLN A 108 5.20 2.76 -16.26
CA GLN A 108 6.17 2.34 -17.27
C GLN A 108 7.57 2.12 -16.68
N HIS A 109 8.00 2.99 -15.77
CA HIS A 109 9.27 2.85 -15.04
C HIS A 109 9.29 1.55 -14.23
N ALA A 110 8.23 1.26 -13.48
CA ALA A 110 8.12 0.02 -12.71
C ALA A 110 8.10 -1.22 -13.62
N HIS A 111 7.35 -1.21 -14.72
CA HIS A 111 7.34 -2.31 -15.71
C HIS A 111 8.73 -2.60 -16.27
N LEU A 112 9.54 -1.55 -16.52
CA LEU A 112 10.90 -1.72 -17.03
C LEU A 112 11.87 -2.29 -16.00
N LEU A 113 11.73 -1.94 -14.72
CA LEU A 113 12.74 -2.26 -13.72
C LEU A 113 12.41 -3.44 -12.82
N ALA A 114 11.14 -3.73 -12.52
CA ALA A 114 10.76 -4.75 -11.55
C ALA A 114 11.35 -6.14 -11.89
N GLU A 115 11.35 -6.52 -13.17
CA GLU A 115 11.97 -7.77 -13.61
C GLU A 115 13.48 -7.81 -13.35
N HIS A 116 14.18 -6.69 -13.55
CA HIS A 116 15.62 -6.60 -13.31
C HIS A 116 16.00 -6.59 -11.82
N TYR A 117 15.09 -6.12 -10.95
CA TYR A 117 15.26 -6.26 -9.50
C TYR A 117 14.86 -7.65 -8.99
N GLY A 118 14.24 -8.49 -9.82
CA GLY A 118 13.80 -9.83 -9.46
C GLY A 118 12.62 -9.84 -8.47
N VAL A 119 11.74 -8.84 -8.51
CA VAL A 119 10.62 -8.67 -7.57
C VAL A 119 9.27 -8.70 -8.28
N CYS A 120 8.24 -9.24 -7.62
CA CYS A 120 6.86 -9.05 -8.03
C CYS A 120 6.35 -7.73 -7.44
N VAL A 121 5.77 -6.90 -8.30
CA VAL A 121 5.26 -5.57 -7.95
C VAL A 121 3.77 -5.49 -8.23
N VAL A 122 2.98 -5.11 -7.24
CA VAL A 122 1.61 -4.64 -7.43
C VAL A 122 1.67 -3.14 -7.68
N LEU A 123 1.20 -2.67 -8.83
CA LEU A 123 1.04 -1.24 -9.11
C LEU A 123 -0.36 -0.78 -8.74
N HIS A 124 -0.44 0.26 -7.93
CA HIS A 124 -1.67 0.77 -7.36
C HIS A 124 -1.73 2.30 -7.44
N THR A 125 -2.92 2.88 -7.46
CA THR A 125 -3.14 4.29 -7.19
C THR A 125 -3.90 4.45 -5.89
N ASP A 126 -3.41 5.34 -5.05
CA ASP A 126 -3.87 5.57 -3.70
C ASP A 126 -4.92 6.68 -3.66
N HIS A 127 -5.74 6.74 -2.65
CA HIS A 127 -6.85 7.64 -2.36
C HIS A 127 -7.36 8.53 -3.51
N ALA A 128 -8.49 8.16 -4.09
CA ALA A 128 -9.18 8.98 -5.08
C ALA A 128 -10.61 9.28 -4.59
N ASN A 129 -10.80 10.47 -4.01
CA ASN A 129 -12.11 10.95 -3.60
C ASN A 129 -13.01 11.29 -4.81
N ARG A 130 -14.24 11.65 -4.57
CA ARG A 130 -15.24 11.98 -5.59
C ARG A 130 -14.74 12.93 -6.68
N LYS A 131 -13.91 13.94 -6.32
CA LYS A 131 -13.36 14.91 -7.30
C LYS A 131 -12.30 14.28 -8.19
N LEU A 132 -11.73 13.17 -7.80
CA LEU A 132 -10.66 12.44 -8.50
C LEU A 132 -11.16 11.27 -9.33
N ILE A 133 -12.47 10.96 -9.32
CA ILE A 133 -13.05 9.93 -10.20
C ILE A 133 -12.60 10.13 -11.66
N PRO A 134 -12.64 11.34 -12.28
CA PRO A 134 -12.17 11.53 -13.65
C PRO A 134 -10.69 11.18 -13.86
N TRP A 135 -9.84 11.34 -12.84
CA TRP A 135 -8.44 10.95 -12.92
C TRP A 135 -8.29 9.41 -13.00
N VAL A 136 -9.02 8.67 -12.15
CA VAL A 136 -9.03 7.20 -12.18
C VAL A 136 -9.60 6.70 -13.51
N GLU A 137 -10.70 7.31 -14.01
CA GLU A 137 -11.27 6.98 -15.32
C GLU A 137 -10.28 7.13 -16.48
N ALA A 138 -9.47 8.22 -16.45
CA ALA A 138 -8.42 8.44 -17.43
C ALA A 138 -7.33 7.37 -17.34
N LEU A 139 -6.93 6.97 -16.12
CA LEU A 139 -5.94 5.90 -15.92
C LEU A 139 -6.47 4.53 -16.35
N VAL A 140 -7.74 4.21 -16.08
CA VAL A 140 -8.39 3.01 -16.61
C VAL A 140 -8.37 3.01 -18.14
N GLY A 141 -8.64 4.16 -18.79
CA GLY A 141 -8.52 4.30 -20.25
C GLY A 141 -7.11 4.01 -20.77
N HIS A 142 -6.06 4.44 -20.05
CA HIS A 142 -4.67 4.06 -20.37
C HIS A 142 -4.43 2.56 -20.12
N GLY A 143 -5.03 1.97 -19.09
CA GLY A 143 -5.01 0.53 -18.80
C GLY A 143 -5.66 -0.27 -19.92
N GLU A 144 -6.84 0.13 -20.42
CA GLU A 144 -7.55 -0.47 -21.55
C GLU A 144 -6.70 -0.44 -22.83
N ALA A 145 -6.06 0.71 -23.12
CA ALA A 145 -5.17 0.86 -24.26
C ALA A 145 -3.90 0.00 -24.14
N HIS A 146 -3.38 -0.17 -22.94
CA HIS A 146 -2.23 -1.04 -22.68
C HIS A 146 -2.63 -2.52 -22.80
N PHE A 147 -3.78 -2.90 -22.23
CA PHE A 147 -4.33 -4.25 -22.31
C PHE A 147 -4.56 -4.69 -23.75
N ALA A 148 -5.12 -3.83 -24.59
CA ALA A 148 -5.33 -4.11 -26.00
C ALA A 148 -4.03 -4.41 -26.78
N LYS A 149 -2.88 -3.90 -26.31
CA LYS A 149 -1.57 -4.10 -26.94
C LYS A 149 -0.80 -5.30 -26.38
N THR A 150 -0.95 -5.58 -25.09
CA THR A 150 -0.07 -6.49 -24.35
C THR A 150 -0.78 -7.70 -23.75
N GLY A 151 -2.12 -7.66 -23.65
CA GLY A 151 -2.93 -8.63 -22.92
C GLY A 151 -2.85 -8.48 -21.39
N LYS A 152 -2.22 -7.39 -20.88
CA LYS A 152 -2.14 -7.08 -19.46
C LYS A 152 -2.48 -5.61 -19.21
N PRO A 153 -3.14 -5.23 -18.11
CA PRO A 153 -3.38 -3.83 -17.77
C PRO A 153 -2.08 -3.13 -17.36
N LEU A 154 -2.09 -1.80 -17.37
CA LEU A 154 -0.93 -0.99 -16.97
C LEU A 154 -0.73 -1.00 -15.44
N TYR A 155 -1.82 -1.04 -14.69
CA TYR A 155 -1.88 -1.12 -13.23
C TYR A 155 -2.52 -2.42 -12.77
N SER A 156 -2.17 -2.88 -11.58
CA SER A 156 -2.82 -4.04 -10.95
C SER A 156 -4.18 -3.67 -10.37
N SER A 157 -4.27 -2.47 -9.79
CA SER A 157 -5.47 -1.97 -9.14
C SER A 157 -5.48 -0.44 -9.05
N HIS A 158 -6.67 0.12 -8.85
CA HIS A 158 -6.88 1.51 -8.47
C HIS A 158 -7.75 1.58 -7.23
N MET A 159 -7.71 2.69 -6.50
CA MET A 159 -8.58 2.94 -5.36
C MET A 159 -9.61 4.02 -5.68
N LEU A 160 -10.83 3.83 -5.16
CA LEU A 160 -11.83 4.88 -4.95
C LEU A 160 -12.06 5.05 -3.46
N ASP A 161 -11.74 6.22 -2.93
CA ASP A 161 -12.04 6.63 -1.57
C ASP A 161 -13.27 7.53 -1.56
N LEU A 162 -14.44 6.90 -1.47
CA LEU A 162 -15.73 7.56 -1.39
C LEU A 162 -16.36 7.40 0.00
N SER A 163 -15.51 7.18 1.01
CA SER A 163 -15.92 6.95 2.40
C SER A 163 -16.62 8.16 3.04
N ALA A 164 -16.34 9.36 2.56
CA ALA A 164 -16.99 10.59 3.00
C ALA A 164 -18.36 10.84 2.34
N ASP A 165 -18.71 10.08 1.28
CA ASP A 165 -20.01 10.14 0.60
C ASP A 165 -20.99 9.12 1.20
N ASP A 166 -22.27 9.18 0.85
CA ASP A 166 -23.20 8.16 1.27
C ASP A 166 -22.91 6.80 0.62
N ILE A 167 -23.25 5.72 1.33
CA ILE A 167 -22.89 4.35 0.93
C ILE A 167 -23.48 3.97 -0.45
N GLU A 168 -24.65 4.48 -0.80
CA GLU A 168 -25.27 4.18 -2.10
C GLU A 168 -24.51 4.82 -3.25
N PHE A 169 -24.07 6.09 -3.09
CA PHE A 169 -23.20 6.76 -4.05
C PHE A 169 -21.86 6.03 -4.16
N ASN A 170 -21.21 5.73 -3.01
CA ASN A 170 -19.94 5.01 -2.98
C ASN A 170 -20.04 3.71 -3.78
N LEU A 171 -20.97 2.83 -3.43
CA LEU A 171 -21.08 1.51 -4.07
C LEU A 171 -21.51 1.60 -5.53
N SER A 172 -22.37 2.56 -5.90
CA SER A 172 -22.78 2.76 -7.31
C SER A 172 -21.61 3.18 -8.20
N GLU A 173 -20.72 4.06 -7.73
CA GLU A 173 -19.53 4.45 -8.48
C GLU A 173 -18.49 3.32 -8.51
N CYS A 174 -18.34 2.58 -7.41
CA CYS A 174 -17.48 1.39 -7.36
C CYS A 174 -17.95 0.28 -8.33
N GLU A 175 -19.24 0.02 -8.45
CA GLU A 175 -19.79 -0.93 -9.45
C GLU A 175 -19.43 -0.54 -10.88
N LYS A 176 -19.60 0.74 -11.23
CA LYS A 176 -19.28 1.25 -12.57
C LYS A 176 -17.79 1.11 -12.87
N MET A 177 -16.95 1.51 -11.91
CA MET A 177 -15.50 1.44 -12.06
C MET A 177 -15.00 0.01 -12.14
N LEU A 178 -15.44 -0.85 -11.20
CA LEU A 178 -15.04 -2.25 -11.17
C LEU A 178 -15.48 -3.00 -12.43
N THR A 179 -16.66 -2.70 -12.99
CA THR A 179 -17.10 -3.29 -14.25
C THR A 179 -16.11 -3.05 -15.40
N ARG A 180 -15.58 -1.82 -15.51
CA ARG A 180 -14.55 -1.51 -16.52
C ARG A 180 -13.22 -2.19 -16.19
N MET A 181 -12.82 -2.13 -14.93
CA MET A 181 -11.54 -2.67 -14.48
C MET A 181 -11.47 -4.19 -14.59
N ALA A 182 -12.54 -4.90 -14.21
CA ALA A 182 -12.64 -6.35 -14.34
C ALA A 182 -12.53 -6.85 -15.78
N ALA A 183 -13.02 -6.07 -16.75
CA ALA A 183 -12.92 -6.40 -18.17
C ALA A 183 -11.46 -6.44 -18.70
N ILE A 184 -10.52 -5.88 -17.97
CA ILE A 184 -9.08 -5.86 -18.28
C ILE A 184 -8.23 -6.46 -17.14
N ASP A 185 -8.79 -7.35 -16.35
CA ASP A 185 -8.09 -8.07 -15.26
C ASP A 185 -7.50 -7.16 -14.17
N MET A 186 -8.15 -6.05 -13.86
CA MET A 186 -7.79 -5.15 -12.75
C MET A 186 -8.70 -5.33 -11.55
N SER A 187 -8.17 -5.06 -10.36
CA SER A 187 -8.92 -5.05 -9.10
C SER A 187 -9.18 -3.62 -8.63
N LEU A 188 -10.27 -3.41 -7.88
CA LEU A 188 -10.60 -2.14 -7.26
C LEU A 188 -10.39 -2.21 -5.74
N GLU A 189 -9.75 -1.20 -5.16
CA GLU A 189 -9.76 -0.95 -3.72
C GLU A 189 -10.84 0.08 -3.40
N ILE A 190 -11.68 -0.20 -2.41
CA ILE A 190 -12.71 0.72 -1.93
C ILE A 190 -12.46 1.06 -0.47
N GLU A 191 -12.94 2.21 0.00
CA GLU A 191 -12.88 2.59 1.42
C GLU A 191 -14.26 2.66 2.03
N LEU A 192 -14.40 2.04 3.23
CA LEU A 192 -15.60 2.05 4.05
C LEU A 192 -15.25 2.50 5.47
N GLY A 193 -16.00 3.48 5.97
CA GLY A 193 -15.62 4.22 7.17
C GLY A 193 -14.53 5.25 6.86
N VAL A 194 -14.52 6.34 7.59
CA VAL A 194 -13.61 7.46 7.33
C VAL A 194 -12.33 7.27 8.13
N THR A 195 -11.20 7.05 7.46
CA THR A 195 -9.89 7.06 8.13
C THR A 195 -9.55 8.49 8.54
N GLY A 196 -9.31 8.70 9.84
CA GLY A 196 -9.00 10.02 10.39
C GLY A 196 -7.59 10.49 10.02
N GLY A 197 -7.29 11.79 10.27
CA GLY A 197 -6.02 12.42 9.98
C GLY A 197 -5.95 13.08 8.62
N GLU A 198 -4.74 13.51 8.21
CA GLU A 198 -4.52 14.24 6.95
C GLU A 198 -3.57 13.46 6.05
N GLU A 199 -3.97 13.24 4.81
CA GLU A 199 -3.13 12.72 3.74
C GLU A 199 -3.30 13.60 2.49
N ASP A 200 -2.18 14.07 1.92
CA ASP A 200 -2.12 14.98 0.76
C ASP A 200 -3.00 16.25 0.88
N GLY A 201 -3.18 16.79 2.11
CA GLY A 201 -3.99 17.98 2.37
C GLY A 201 -5.50 17.72 2.42
N VAL A 202 -5.90 16.45 2.52
CA VAL A 202 -7.29 16.02 2.73
C VAL A 202 -7.33 15.23 4.04
N GLY A 203 -8.18 15.63 4.97
CA GLY A 203 -8.28 14.93 6.26
C GLY A 203 -9.50 15.32 7.06
N SER A 204 -9.77 14.52 8.09
CA SER A 204 -10.81 14.78 9.09
C SER A 204 -10.17 14.99 10.45
N ASP A 205 -10.52 16.09 11.12
CA ASP A 205 -10.13 16.32 12.51
C ASP A 205 -10.80 15.27 13.42
N ILE A 206 -9.99 14.60 14.24
CA ILE A 206 -10.51 13.71 15.28
C ILE A 206 -10.68 14.57 16.54
N GLU A 207 -11.92 14.80 16.96
CA GLU A 207 -12.20 15.48 18.22
C GLU A 207 -11.86 14.55 19.40
N GLU A 208 -10.97 15.01 20.28
CA GLU A 208 -10.62 14.31 21.52
C GLU A 208 -11.87 14.14 22.40
N GLY A 209 -12.26 12.88 22.67
CA GLY A 209 -13.37 12.57 23.60
C GLY A 209 -14.77 12.51 22.99
N ALA A 210 -14.93 12.70 21.67
CA ALA A 210 -16.21 12.49 20.98
C ALA A 210 -16.46 11.00 20.71
N ASP A 211 -17.73 10.61 20.57
CA ASP A 211 -18.09 9.28 20.05
C ASP A 211 -17.85 9.25 18.55
N ASN A 212 -16.66 8.79 18.17
CA ASN A 212 -16.23 8.67 16.77
C ASN A 212 -16.71 7.37 16.12
N ALA A 213 -17.78 6.75 16.64
CA ALA A 213 -18.29 5.47 16.12
C ALA A 213 -18.64 5.53 14.62
N HIS A 214 -19.03 6.69 14.11
CA HIS A 214 -19.33 6.92 12.69
C HIS A 214 -18.11 6.88 11.77
N LEU A 215 -16.90 7.00 12.33
CA LEU A 215 -15.65 6.89 11.57
C LEU A 215 -15.27 5.42 11.32
N TYR A 216 -15.73 4.51 12.17
CA TYR A 216 -15.40 3.09 12.03
C TYR A 216 -16.21 2.41 10.94
N THR A 217 -15.55 1.52 10.22
CA THR A 217 -16.23 0.64 9.25
C THR A 217 -17.26 -0.22 9.96
N GLN A 218 -18.50 -0.23 9.43
CA GLN A 218 -19.54 -1.09 9.93
C GLN A 218 -19.55 -2.41 9.15
N PRO A 219 -19.63 -3.57 9.83
CA PRO A 219 -19.69 -4.88 9.15
C PRO A 219 -20.83 -5.00 8.14
N GLU A 220 -21.95 -4.32 8.39
CA GLU A 220 -23.11 -4.28 7.50
C GLU A 220 -22.82 -3.57 6.17
N ASP A 221 -22.04 -2.49 6.20
CA ASP A 221 -21.61 -1.77 4.99
C ASP A 221 -20.65 -2.65 4.16
N VAL A 222 -19.78 -3.40 4.84
CA VAL A 222 -18.88 -4.37 4.18
C VAL A 222 -19.68 -5.50 3.53
N LEU A 223 -20.72 -6.02 4.20
CA LEU A 223 -21.61 -7.02 3.62
C LEU A 223 -22.36 -6.46 2.41
N GLN A 224 -22.84 -5.22 2.48
CA GLN A 224 -23.50 -4.56 1.35
C GLN A 224 -22.54 -4.41 0.16
N ALA A 225 -21.29 -3.99 0.40
CA ALA A 225 -20.26 -3.92 -0.63
C ALA A 225 -19.97 -5.30 -1.25
N TYR A 226 -19.84 -6.33 -0.42
CA TYR A 226 -19.60 -7.69 -0.90
C TYR A 226 -20.77 -8.18 -1.79
N ASN A 227 -22.03 -7.95 -1.38
CA ASN A 227 -23.20 -8.31 -2.16
C ASN A 227 -23.22 -7.67 -3.55
N ARG A 228 -22.78 -6.41 -3.64
CA ARG A 228 -22.83 -5.63 -4.88
C ARG A 228 -21.62 -5.86 -5.79
N LEU A 229 -20.43 -6.07 -5.24
CA LEU A 229 -19.19 -6.05 -6.02
C LEU A 229 -18.61 -7.43 -6.32
N ASN A 230 -18.80 -8.42 -5.44
CA ASN A 230 -18.13 -9.72 -5.57
C ASN A 230 -18.47 -10.50 -6.84
N HIS A 231 -19.64 -10.27 -7.43
CA HIS A 231 -20.04 -10.92 -8.68
C HIS A 231 -19.57 -10.17 -9.94
N ILE A 232 -19.01 -8.95 -9.79
CA ILE A 232 -18.51 -8.12 -10.89
C ILE A 232 -17.03 -8.40 -11.11
N GLY A 233 -16.23 -8.42 -10.03
CA GLY A 233 -14.78 -8.59 -10.13
C GLY A 233 -14.11 -8.64 -8.77
N HIS A 234 -12.78 -8.65 -8.79
CA HIS A 234 -11.98 -8.65 -7.57
C HIS A 234 -11.89 -7.26 -6.97
N PHE A 235 -12.11 -7.17 -5.67
CA PHE A 235 -11.97 -5.93 -4.92
C PHE A 235 -11.37 -6.17 -3.54
N SER A 236 -10.83 -5.11 -2.95
CA SER A 236 -10.35 -5.07 -1.57
C SER A 236 -11.02 -3.93 -0.82
N VAL A 237 -11.07 -4.04 0.49
CA VAL A 237 -11.70 -3.05 1.37
C VAL A 237 -10.67 -2.45 2.30
N ALA A 238 -10.41 -1.15 2.15
CA ALA A 238 -9.75 -0.35 3.15
C ALA A 238 -10.76 -0.06 4.26
N ALA A 239 -10.46 -0.56 5.45
CA ALA A 239 -11.35 -0.46 6.60
C ALA A 239 -10.80 0.50 7.64
N SER A 240 -11.68 1.36 8.18
CA SER A 240 -11.38 2.19 9.33
C SER A 240 -11.69 1.42 10.61
N PHE A 241 -10.66 1.12 11.39
CA PHE A 241 -10.76 0.44 12.67
C PHE A 241 -9.98 1.15 13.78
N GLY A 242 -9.90 2.49 13.68
CA GLY A 242 -9.16 3.37 14.57
C GLY A 242 -7.79 3.76 14.04
N ASN A 243 -7.46 3.37 12.83
CA ASN A 243 -6.28 3.81 12.10
C ASN A 243 -6.41 5.28 11.67
N VAL A 244 -5.28 5.95 11.54
CA VAL A 244 -5.22 7.40 11.31
C VAL A 244 -4.01 7.72 10.44
N HIS A 245 -4.20 8.61 9.46
CA HIS A 245 -3.11 9.10 8.62
C HIS A 245 -2.21 10.10 9.37
N GLY A 246 -0.90 10.08 9.11
CA GLY A 246 0.06 11.04 9.66
C GLY A 246 0.82 10.53 10.89
N VAL A 247 1.43 11.48 11.63
CA VAL A 247 2.23 11.19 12.83
C VAL A 247 1.42 11.51 14.07
N TYR A 248 1.18 10.53 14.92
CA TYR A 248 0.46 10.68 16.18
C TYR A 248 1.34 10.42 17.38
N LYS A 249 1.00 11.07 18.50
CA LYS A 249 1.61 10.74 19.79
C LYS A 249 1.14 9.33 20.19
N PRO A 250 2.04 8.46 20.67
CA PRO A 250 1.66 7.15 21.19
C PRO A 250 0.52 7.29 22.22
N GLY A 251 -0.54 6.49 22.06
CA GLY A 251 -1.69 6.45 22.94
C GLY A 251 -2.92 7.26 22.50
N ASN A 252 -2.82 8.11 21.47
CA ASN A 252 -3.97 8.88 20.94
C ASN A 252 -4.83 8.09 19.96
N VAL A 253 -4.32 7.00 19.43
CA VAL A 253 -5.02 6.11 18.47
C VAL A 253 -5.20 4.75 19.10
N LYS A 254 -6.44 4.29 19.19
CA LYS A 254 -6.77 2.96 19.69
C LYS A 254 -7.28 2.09 18.55
N LEU A 255 -6.40 1.26 18.00
CA LEU A 255 -6.77 0.29 16.98
C LEU A 255 -7.73 -0.77 17.56
N ARG A 256 -8.75 -1.10 16.77
CA ARG A 256 -9.80 -2.07 17.07
C ARG A 256 -9.91 -3.14 15.98
N PRO A 257 -8.90 -4.04 15.83
CA PRO A 257 -8.90 -5.04 14.77
C PRO A 257 -10.09 -6.01 14.83
N GLU A 258 -10.81 -6.07 15.98
CA GLU A 258 -12.05 -6.82 16.10
C GLU A 258 -13.14 -6.39 15.09
N ILE A 259 -13.09 -5.15 14.56
CA ILE A 259 -13.98 -4.69 13.48
C ILE A 259 -13.74 -5.51 12.20
N LEU A 260 -12.46 -5.74 11.86
CA LEU A 260 -12.08 -6.57 10.72
C LEU A 260 -12.58 -8.01 10.87
N LYS A 261 -12.40 -8.59 12.07
CA LYS A 261 -12.92 -9.91 12.40
C LYS A 261 -14.43 -10.01 12.24
N ASN A 262 -15.16 -9.02 12.74
CA ASN A 262 -16.62 -8.99 12.67
C ASN A 262 -17.10 -8.89 11.21
N SER A 263 -16.47 -8.07 10.40
CA SER A 263 -16.76 -7.94 8.96
C SER A 263 -16.54 -9.27 8.22
N GLN A 264 -15.41 -9.94 8.47
CA GLN A 264 -15.14 -11.27 7.91
C GLN A 264 -16.20 -12.30 8.32
N ALA A 265 -16.56 -12.35 9.62
CA ALA A 265 -17.52 -13.29 10.16
C ALA A 265 -18.93 -13.06 9.58
N LEU A 266 -19.35 -11.81 9.41
CA LEU A 266 -20.65 -11.47 8.85
C LEU A 266 -20.77 -11.91 7.39
N VAL A 267 -19.77 -11.61 6.56
CA VAL A 267 -19.76 -12.04 5.14
C VAL A 267 -19.71 -13.57 5.05
N GLN A 268 -18.83 -14.21 5.83
CA GLN A 268 -18.71 -15.66 5.87
C GLN A 268 -20.05 -16.35 6.19
N SER A 269 -20.74 -15.88 7.24
CA SER A 269 -22.02 -16.48 7.66
C SER A 269 -23.15 -16.21 6.66
N SER A 270 -23.14 -15.04 6.01
CA SER A 270 -24.18 -14.64 5.04
C SER A 270 -24.08 -15.39 3.70
N HIS A 271 -22.86 -15.73 3.28
CA HIS A 271 -22.57 -16.36 1.98
C HIS A 271 -22.08 -17.80 2.07
N ASN A 272 -21.92 -18.34 3.29
CA ASN A 272 -21.35 -19.68 3.52
C ASN A 272 -20.01 -19.89 2.80
N THR A 273 -19.14 -18.89 2.87
CA THR A 273 -17.81 -18.92 2.26
C THR A 273 -16.78 -19.59 3.19
N GLU A 274 -15.55 -19.76 2.69
CA GLU A 274 -14.40 -20.12 3.50
C GLU A 274 -14.04 -19.00 4.49
N ASN A 275 -13.10 -19.29 5.42
CA ASN A 275 -12.62 -18.31 6.40
C ASN A 275 -11.98 -17.09 5.71
N ASN A 276 -12.21 -15.92 6.27
CA ASN A 276 -11.66 -14.64 5.80
C ASN A 276 -11.91 -14.40 4.29
N PRO A 277 -13.19 -14.35 3.82
CA PRO A 277 -13.48 -14.17 2.40
C PRO A 277 -13.03 -12.82 1.84
N LEU A 278 -12.97 -11.77 2.68
CA LEU A 278 -12.58 -10.43 2.27
C LEU A 278 -11.07 -10.28 2.10
N HIS A 279 -10.66 -9.39 1.22
CA HIS A 279 -9.31 -8.86 1.08
C HIS A 279 -9.26 -7.49 1.75
N LEU A 280 -8.61 -7.40 2.91
CA LEU A 280 -8.62 -6.20 3.74
C LEU A 280 -7.32 -5.41 3.60
N VAL A 281 -7.43 -4.09 3.69
CA VAL A 281 -6.32 -3.15 3.62
C VAL A 281 -6.31 -2.28 4.88
N PHE A 282 -5.11 -2.02 5.39
CA PHE A 282 -4.84 -1.18 6.54
C PHE A 282 -4.20 0.14 6.08
N HIS A 283 -4.95 1.24 6.11
CA HIS A 283 -4.44 2.58 5.88
C HIS A 283 -3.89 3.20 7.17
N GLY A 284 -3.02 4.22 7.05
CA GLY A 284 -2.47 4.93 8.20
C GLY A 284 -1.69 4.03 9.16
N GLY A 285 -0.94 3.06 8.63
CA GLY A 285 -0.23 2.06 9.41
C GLY A 285 1.05 2.54 10.10
N SER A 286 1.56 3.74 9.75
CA SER A 286 2.78 4.30 10.33
C SER A 286 2.64 4.51 11.85
N GLY A 287 3.59 3.97 12.64
CA GLY A 287 3.57 4.09 14.10
C GLY A 287 2.62 3.15 14.85
N SER A 288 1.96 2.21 14.16
CA SER A 288 1.09 1.22 14.78
C SER A 288 1.87 0.19 15.60
N GLU A 289 1.26 -0.32 16.67
CA GLU A 289 1.85 -1.37 17.49
C GLU A 289 1.91 -2.70 16.70
N ARG A 290 3.06 -3.36 16.71
CA ARG A 290 3.30 -4.62 15.99
C ARG A 290 2.24 -5.70 16.30
N SER A 291 1.85 -5.84 17.56
CA SER A 291 0.81 -6.80 17.98
C SER A 291 -0.55 -6.54 17.30
N LYS A 292 -0.89 -5.26 17.06
CA LYS A 292 -2.11 -4.88 16.36
C LYS A 292 -2.03 -5.09 14.86
N ILE A 293 -0.84 -4.91 14.28
CA ILE A 293 -0.57 -5.26 12.88
C ILE A 293 -0.74 -6.79 12.69
N GLU A 294 -0.11 -7.60 13.53
CA GLU A 294 -0.20 -9.06 13.48
C GLU A 294 -1.65 -9.55 13.67
N GLU A 295 -2.40 -8.93 14.59
CA GLU A 295 -3.82 -9.22 14.81
C GLU A 295 -4.66 -8.90 13.55
N ALA A 296 -4.45 -7.74 12.92
CA ALA A 296 -5.14 -7.34 11.70
C ALA A 296 -4.81 -8.27 10.51
N ILE A 297 -3.55 -8.66 10.34
CA ILE A 297 -3.12 -9.64 9.34
C ILE A 297 -3.84 -10.97 9.55
N GLY A 298 -3.98 -11.42 10.80
CA GLY A 298 -4.74 -12.63 11.15
C GLY A 298 -6.21 -12.57 10.73
N TYR A 299 -6.78 -11.39 10.54
CA TYR A 299 -8.13 -11.17 10.04
C TYR A 299 -8.21 -10.87 8.53
N GLY A 300 -7.13 -11.08 7.78
CA GLY A 300 -7.13 -11.01 6.31
C GLY A 300 -6.63 -9.70 5.71
N VAL A 301 -5.94 -8.87 6.49
CA VAL A 301 -5.19 -7.73 5.93
C VAL A 301 -4.00 -8.27 5.14
N PHE A 302 -3.91 -7.91 3.86
CA PHE A 302 -2.81 -8.29 2.96
C PHE A 302 -1.93 -7.12 2.53
N LYS A 303 -2.40 -5.88 2.74
CA LYS A 303 -1.73 -4.62 2.38
C LYS A 303 -1.79 -3.67 3.56
N MET A 304 -0.67 -3.00 3.86
CA MET A 304 -0.63 -1.89 4.82
C MET A 304 0.09 -0.70 4.20
N ASN A 305 -0.59 0.46 4.17
CA ASN A 305 -0.01 1.69 3.63
C ASN A 305 1.01 2.30 4.60
N ILE A 306 2.18 2.66 4.05
CA ILE A 306 3.28 3.30 4.79
C ILE A 306 3.79 4.46 3.93
N ASP A 307 3.45 5.70 4.29
CA ASP A 307 3.88 6.91 3.58
C ASP A 307 4.72 7.83 4.47
N THR A 308 4.14 8.37 5.53
CA THR A 308 4.77 9.39 6.39
C THR A 308 6.17 9.00 6.88
N ASP A 309 6.35 7.74 7.32
CA ASP A 309 7.63 7.23 7.79
C ASP A 309 8.67 7.14 6.66
N THR A 310 8.25 6.75 5.46
CA THR A 310 9.14 6.64 4.30
C THR A 310 9.54 8.00 3.79
N GLN A 311 8.65 8.99 3.80
CA GLN A 311 8.96 10.39 3.49
C GLN A 311 10.02 10.95 4.45
N PHE A 312 9.86 10.73 5.76
CA PHE A 312 10.85 11.16 6.74
C PHE A 312 12.18 10.43 6.56
N ALA A 313 12.15 9.11 6.38
CA ALA A 313 13.35 8.29 6.17
C ALA A 313 14.12 8.66 4.90
N TYR A 314 13.43 9.16 3.88
CA TYR A 314 14.03 9.71 2.67
C TYR A 314 14.63 11.11 2.90
N SER A 315 13.93 11.99 3.60
CA SER A 315 14.29 13.41 3.74
C SER A 315 15.40 13.65 4.78
N ASN A 316 15.34 12.92 5.91
CA ASN A 316 16.26 13.10 7.03
C ASN A 316 17.76 12.90 6.65
N PRO A 317 18.16 11.87 5.89
CA PRO A 317 19.55 11.71 5.45
C PRO A 317 20.05 12.86 4.57
N ILE A 318 19.18 13.46 3.74
CA ILE A 318 19.55 14.67 2.96
C ILE A 318 19.87 15.82 3.92
N GLY A 319 18.98 16.08 4.88
CA GLY A 319 19.18 17.13 5.87
C GLY A 319 20.49 16.97 6.66
N ASN A 320 20.79 15.74 7.07
CA ASN A 320 22.01 15.41 7.78
C ASN A 320 23.26 15.58 6.89
N PHE A 321 23.17 15.18 5.62
CA PHE A 321 24.27 15.35 4.67
C PHE A 321 24.57 16.83 4.40
N VAL A 322 23.56 17.68 4.24
CA VAL A 322 23.71 19.13 4.06
C VAL A 322 24.32 19.76 5.31
N LYS A 323 23.84 19.40 6.51
CA LYS A 323 24.38 19.89 7.79
C LYS A 323 25.84 19.50 8.01
N ALA A 324 26.24 18.32 7.55
CA ALA A 324 27.64 17.85 7.65
C ALA A 324 28.59 18.53 6.64
N ASN A 325 28.04 19.15 5.58
CA ASN A 325 28.81 19.73 4.48
C ASN A 325 28.33 21.16 4.12
N PRO A 326 28.17 22.09 5.09
CA PRO A 326 27.45 23.35 4.86
C PRO A 326 28.17 24.26 3.85
N VAL A 327 29.48 24.29 3.83
CA VAL A 327 30.27 25.12 2.90
C VAL A 327 30.08 24.66 1.46
N ALA A 328 30.03 23.35 1.24
CA ALA A 328 29.83 22.76 -0.09
C ALA A 328 28.42 23.02 -0.69
N PHE A 329 27.45 23.37 0.13
CA PHE A 329 26.09 23.77 -0.32
C PHE A 329 25.90 25.29 -0.40
N SER A 330 26.90 26.06 0.04
CA SER A 330 26.94 27.52 -0.07
C SER A 330 27.92 28.01 -1.15
N HIS A 331 28.93 27.22 -1.46
CA HIS A 331 29.99 27.58 -2.42
C HIS A 331 30.30 26.40 -3.34
N GLN A 332 30.49 26.66 -4.63
CA GLN A 332 30.92 25.65 -5.60
C GLN A 332 32.39 25.25 -5.45
N ILE A 333 33.19 26.22 -4.97
CA ILE A 333 34.62 26.10 -4.80
C ILE A 333 34.95 26.50 -3.36
N ASP A 334 35.90 25.81 -2.75
CA ASP A 334 36.41 26.11 -1.44
C ASP A 334 37.07 27.54 -1.46
N PRO A 335 36.56 28.48 -0.64
CA PRO A 335 37.04 29.85 -0.68
C PRO A 335 38.52 30.00 -0.25
N ASP A 336 39.06 29.07 0.54
CA ASP A 336 40.43 29.12 1.06
C ASP A 336 41.41 28.37 0.16
N THR A 337 41.05 27.21 -0.35
CA THR A 337 41.92 26.32 -1.10
C THR A 337 41.69 26.31 -2.60
N GLY A 338 40.56 26.83 -3.09
CA GLY A 338 40.18 26.79 -4.50
C GLY A 338 39.74 25.39 -4.98
N ALA A 339 39.62 24.41 -4.09
CA ALA A 339 39.21 23.05 -4.44
C ALA A 339 37.71 22.96 -4.77
N PRO A 340 37.28 22.20 -5.81
CA PRO A 340 35.87 22.10 -6.18
C PRO A 340 35.13 21.21 -5.21
N TYR A 341 33.94 21.65 -4.79
CA TYR A 341 33.01 20.88 -3.94
C TYR A 341 32.02 19.97 -4.72
N LYS A 342 32.20 19.81 -6.04
CA LYS A 342 31.28 19.03 -6.91
C LYS A 342 30.94 17.66 -6.35
N LYS A 343 31.87 16.96 -5.71
CA LYS A 343 31.64 15.64 -5.08
C LYS A 343 30.63 15.64 -3.92
N PHE A 344 30.28 16.81 -3.37
CA PHE A 344 29.31 16.96 -2.29
C PHE A 344 27.94 17.38 -2.83
N TYR A 345 27.87 18.41 -3.68
CA TYR A 345 26.60 18.92 -4.19
C TYR A 345 26.06 18.18 -5.42
N ASP A 346 26.74 17.18 -5.96
CA ASP A 346 26.18 16.29 -6.99
C ASP A 346 24.95 15.58 -6.43
N PRO A 347 23.74 15.77 -7.04
CA PRO A 347 22.50 15.17 -6.53
C PRO A 347 22.60 13.65 -6.30
N ARG A 348 23.34 12.94 -7.14
CA ARG A 348 23.54 11.50 -7.00
C ARG A 348 24.19 11.10 -5.66
N LYS A 349 24.84 12.03 -4.95
CA LYS A 349 25.45 11.77 -3.64
C LYS A 349 24.44 11.84 -2.52
N TYR A 350 23.71 12.94 -2.39
CA TYR A 350 22.76 13.11 -1.29
C TYR A 350 21.41 12.42 -1.55
N VAL A 351 20.99 12.32 -2.82
CA VAL A 351 19.78 11.52 -3.17
C VAL A 351 20.04 10.03 -2.88
N ARG A 352 21.24 9.50 -3.17
CA ARG A 352 21.55 8.10 -2.78
C ARG A 352 21.46 7.89 -1.26
N LYS A 353 21.85 8.87 -0.44
CA LYS A 353 21.65 8.79 1.02
C LYS A 353 20.17 8.74 1.42
N ALA A 354 19.35 9.48 0.69
CA ALA A 354 17.89 9.41 0.87
C ALA A 354 17.33 8.03 0.53
N GLU A 355 17.71 7.47 -0.62
CA GLU A 355 17.32 6.10 -1.01
C GLU A 355 17.74 5.07 0.05
N GLU A 356 18.99 5.13 0.53
CA GLU A 356 19.50 4.24 1.58
C GLU A 356 18.69 4.35 2.87
N GLY A 357 18.26 5.56 3.26
CA GLY A 357 17.39 5.78 4.41
C GLY A 357 16.00 5.18 4.23
N MET A 358 15.39 5.40 3.07
CA MET A 358 14.09 4.82 2.72
C MET A 358 14.15 3.29 2.66
N VAL A 359 15.20 2.72 2.04
CA VAL A 359 15.43 1.27 2.00
C VAL A 359 15.51 0.69 3.41
N ALA A 360 16.29 1.33 4.31
CA ALA A 360 16.41 0.86 5.69
C ALA A 360 15.06 0.84 6.42
N ARG A 361 14.22 1.88 6.25
CA ARG A 361 12.88 1.91 6.86
C ARG A 361 11.94 0.86 6.26
N LEU A 362 12.00 0.65 4.95
CA LEU A 362 11.18 -0.35 4.28
C LEU A 362 11.58 -1.78 4.68
N LEU A 363 12.86 -2.07 4.89
CA LEU A 363 13.29 -3.38 5.43
C LEU A 363 12.65 -3.66 6.79
N GLN A 364 12.52 -2.65 7.66
CA GLN A 364 11.78 -2.79 8.93
C GLN A 364 10.28 -3.05 8.67
N ALA A 365 9.68 -2.36 7.70
CA ALA A 365 8.27 -2.56 7.36
C ALA A 365 8.00 -3.99 6.85
N PHE A 366 8.86 -4.54 5.99
CA PHE A 366 8.76 -5.93 5.54
C PHE A 366 8.85 -6.92 6.72
N ASP A 367 9.71 -6.65 7.71
CA ASP A 367 9.83 -7.48 8.92
C ASP A 367 8.59 -7.37 9.81
N ASP A 368 8.09 -6.14 10.06
CA ASP A 368 6.90 -5.88 10.86
C ASP A 368 5.64 -6.53 10.26
N LEU A 369 5.56 -6.60 8.93
CA LEU A 369 4.47 -7.21 8.18
C LEU A 369 4.64 -8.73 7.94
N GLY A 370 5.76 -9.31 8.38
CA GLY A 370 6.06 -10.73 8.24
C GLY A 370 6.35 -11.18 6.80
N SER A 371 6.62 -10.25 5.88
CA SER A 371 6.82 -10.55 4.45
C SER A 371 8.27 -10.75 4.04
N THR A 372 9.24 -10.49 4.94
CA THR A 372 10.67 -10.79 4.69
C THR A 372 10.85 -12.28 4.38
N GLY A 373 11.50 -12.58 3.26
CA GLY A 373 11.72 -13.96 2.79
C GLY A 373 10.49 -14.62 2.14
N LYS A 374 9.44 -13.85 1.84
CA LYS A 374 8.16 -14.34 1.28
C LYS A 374 7.94 -13.93 -0.18
N SER A 375 9.01 -13.69 -0.94
CA SER A 375 8.88 -13.36 -2.36
C SER A 375 8.13 -14.46 -3.11
N SER A 376 7.18 -14.05 -3.96
CA SER A 376 6.49 -14.92 -4.90
C SER A 376 7.31 -15.16 -6.18
N ALA A 377 8.35 -14.34 -6.40
CA ALA A 377 9.24 -14.46 -7.54
C ALA A 377 10.18 -15.68 -7.43
N ILE A 378 10.59 -16.19 -8.60
CA ILE A 378 11.56 -17.30 -8.69
C ILE A 378 12.98 -16.74 -8.54
#